data_b89dfb0d8d0a9a6563bf9fbf75062103
#
_entry.id   b89dfb0d8d0a9a6563bf9fbf75062103
#
_cell.length_a   1.000
_cell.length_b   1.000
_cell.length_c   1.000
_cell.angle_alpha   90.00
_cell.angle_beta   90.00
_cell.angle_gamma   90.00
#
_symmetry.space_group_name_H-M   'P 1'
#
loop_
_entity.id
_entity.type
_entity.pdbx_description
1 polymer ?
#
loop_
_entity_poly.entity_id
_entity_poly.type
_entity_poly.pdbx_seq_one_letter_code
_entity_poly.pdbx_strand_id
1 'polypeptide(L)'
;SETKELFAVIKRVVKELGMTVIIITHKLYEVMAISDRVGVMRQGKLVGVSETKDVDEKKLASMMVGREVLLEKIEKTGSPGKLKIKVDNLYVADNRGLPSVNGVNFEIREGEILGIAAIEGNGQSELVEAITGLRHIESGHVYIEDKDAKELNARQIRNAGVAHIPEDRISTGVSGPSSILENLIIGKERKSQFSVRGIHLRQSSIRRYANDMF
;
A
#
# COMPACT_ATOMS: atom_id res chain seq x y z
N SER A 1 -15.47 13.13 -13.79
CA SER A 1 -15.22 12.08 -12.78
C SER A 1 -16.33 12.18 -11.73
N GLU A 2 -16.73 11.08 -11.15
CA GLU A 2 -17.79 10.97 -10.15
C GLU A 2 -17.66 11.99 -9.01
N THR A 3 -16.45 12.26 -8.55
CA THR A 3 -16.16 13.28 -7.53
C THR A 3 -16.60 14.69 -7.95
N LYS A 4 -16.38 15.07 -9.22
CA LYS A 4 -16.81 16.38 -9.72
C LYS A 4 -18.33 16.49 -9.81
N GLU A 5 -19.00 15.42 -10.17
CA GLU A 5 -20.46 15.34 -10.21
C GLU A 5 -21.05 15.42 -8.81
N LEU A 6 -20.49 14.67 -7.86
CA LEU A 6 -20.86 14.74 -6.44
C LEU A 6 -20.70 16.18 -5.90
N PHE A 7 -19.58 16.84 -6.17
CA PHE A 7 -19.36 18.22 -5.74
C PHE A 7 -20.34 19.21 -6.36
N ALA A 8 -20.70 19.01 -7.62
CA ALA A 8 -21.72 19.82 -8.27
C ALA A 8 -23.08 19.65 -7.60
N VAL A 9 -23.46 18.42 -7.26
CA VAL A 9 -24.71 18.14 -6.52
C VAL A 9 -24.68 18.79 -5.13
N ILE A 10 -23.61 18.63 -4.37
CA ILE A 10 -23.47 19.24 -3.03
C ILE A 10 -23.59 20.76 -3.11
N LYS A 11 -22.86 21.40 -4.02
CA LYS A 11 -22.94 22.87 -4.21
C LYS A 11 -24.33 23.34 -4.57
N ARG A 12 -25.05 22.58 -5.42
CA ARG A 12 -26.43 22.87 -5.78
C ARG A 12 -27.37 22.78 -4.57
N VAL A 13 -27.28 21.70 -3.80
CA VAL A 13 -28.12 21.47 -2.61
C VAL A 13 -27.88 22.57 -1.56
N VAL A 14 -26.64 22.96 -1.31
CA VAL A 14 -26.30 24.07 -0.40
C VAL A 14 -26.92 25.37 -0.92
N LYS A 15 -26.77 25.67 -2.22
CA LYS A 15 -27.23 26.94 -2.80
C LYS A 15 -28.75 27.05 -2.93
N GLU A 16 -29.42 25.98 -3.39
CA GLU A 16 -30.83 26.00 -3.71
C GLU A 16 -31.73 25.68 -2.50
N LEU A 17 -31.26 24.82 -1.61
CA LEU A 17 -32.04 24.37 -0.44
C LEU A 17 -31.56 24.98 0.89
N GLY A 18 -30.52 25.80 0.87
CA GLY A 18 -29.96 26.41 2.07
C GLY A 18 -29.39 25.40 3.08
N MET A 19 -29.02 24.20 2.62
CA MET A 19 -28.53 23.15 3.49
C MET A 19 -27.08 23.39 3.89
N THR A 20 -26.74 23.01 5.13
CA THR A 20 -25.36 22.96 5.62
C THR A 20 -24.83 21.54 5.48
N VAL A 21 -23.64 21.38 4.94
CA VAL A 21 -23.01 20.08 4.72
C VAL A 21 -21.70 19.98 5.47
N ILE A 22 -21.49 18.87 6.18
CA ILE A 22 -20.23 18.53 6.82
C ILE A 22 -19.65 17.34 6.08
N ILE A 23 -18.42 17.49 5.57
CA ILE A 23 -17.69 16.42 4.87
C ILE A 23 -16.48 16.04 5.69
N ILE A 24 -16.27 14.72 5.88
CA ILE A 24 -15.07 14.18 6.53
C ILE A 24 -14.29 13.43 5.45
N THR A 25 -13.08 13.90 5.18
CA THR A 25 -12.18 13.29 4.20
C THR A 25 -10.72 13.53 4.59
N HIS A 26 -9.84 12.67 4.13
CA HIS A 26 -8.38 12.85 4.24
C HIS A 26 -7.75 13.34 2.93
N LYS A 27 -8.55 13.53 1.90
CA LYS A 27 -8.09 13.99 0.57
C LYS A 27 -8.11 15.51 0.52
N LEU A 28 -6.96 16.13 0.66
CA LEU A 28 -6.83 17.58 0.77
C LEU A 28 -7.41 18.32 -0.45
N TYR A 29 -7.25 17.79 -1.66
CA TYR A 29 -7.83 18.39 -2.88
C TYR A 29 -9.37 18.47 -2.82
N GLU A 30 -10.03 17.51 -2.15
CA GLU A 30 -11.49 17.53 -1.97
C GLU A 30 -11.89 18.67 -1.03
N VAL A 31 -11.17 18.81 0.08
CA VAL A 31 -11.37 19.92 1.02
C VAL A 31 -11.22 21.25 0.32
N MET A 32 -10.10 21.44 -0.40
CA MET A 32 -9.82 22.71 -1.11
C MET A 32 -10.84 23.02 -2.21
N ALA A 33 -11.44 22.00 -2.83
CA ALA A 33 -12.37 22.18 -3.95
C ALA A 33 -13.80 22.54 -3.53
N ILE A 34 -14.24 22.13 -2.32
CA ILE A 34 -15.67 22.20 -1.97
C ILE A 34 -15.98 22.95 -0.68
N SER A 35 -15.06 22.97 0.30
CA SER A 35 -15.37 23.51 1.61
C SER A 35 -15.11 25.03 1.72
N ASP A 36 -15.95 25.72 2.47
CA ASP A 36 -15.75 27.12 2.83
C ASP A 36 -14.77 27.22 4.02
N ARG A 37 -14.90 26.32 4.98
CA ARG A 37 -14.08 26.22 6.19
C ARG A 37 -13.57 24.81 6.36
N VAL A 38 -12.36 24.66 6.90
CA VAL A 38 -11.73 23.38 7.20
C VAL A 38 -11.33 23.29 8.66
N GLY A 39 -11.74 22.20 9.30
CA GLY A 39 -11.30 21.82 10.64
C GLY A 39 -10.34 20.62 10.55
N VAL A 40 -9.17 20.73 11.17
CA VAL A 40 -8.20 19.62 11.21
C VAL A 40 -8.31 18.88 12.54
N MET A 41 -8.57 17.58 12.48
CA MET A 41 -8.57 16.69 13.64
C MET A 41 -7.30 15.85 13.71
N ARG A 42 -6.75 15.70 14.91
CA ARG A 42 -5.61 14.81 15.17
C ARG A 42 -5.73 14.22 16.57
N GLN A 43 -5.59 12.90 16.68
CA GLN A 43 -5.69 12.16 17.95
C GLN A 43 -6.97 12.51 18.75
N GLY A 44 -8.12 12.60 18.06
CA GLY A 44 -9.40 12.92 18.68
C GLY A 44 -9.59 14.40 19.09
N LYS A 45 -8.64 15.28 18.78
CA LYS A 45 -8.70 16.71 19.11
C LYS A 45 -8.79 17.56 17.85
N LEU A 46 -9.59 18.63 17.91
CA LEU A 46 -9.62 19.66 16.88
C LEU A 46 -8.38 20.55 17.02
N VAL A 47 -7.45 20.45 16.06
CA VAL A 47 -6.16 21.15 16.09
C VAL A 47 -6.32 22.61 15.68
N GLY A 48 -7.25 22.87 14.77
CA GLY A 48 -7.57 24.23 14.32
C GLY A 48 -8.71 24.25 13.32
N VAL A 49 -9.30 25.40 13.13
CA VAL A 49 -10.31 25.71 12.12
C VAL A 49 -9.84 26.93 11.34
N SER A 50 -9.93 26.90 10.03
CA SER A 50 -9.55 28.01 9.15
C SER A 50 -10.55 28.17 8.02
N GLU A 51 -10.64 29.37 7.44
CA GLU A 51 -11.25 29.54 6.13
C GLU A 51 -10.39 28.81 5.08
N THR A 52 -11.03 28.10 4.16
CA THR A 52 -10.28 27.30 3.16
C THR A 52 -9.40 28.18 2.28
N LYS A 53 -9.82 29.43 1.99
CA LYS A 53 -9.03 30.40 1.22
C LYS A 53 -7.73 30.87 1.90
N ASP A 54 -7.61 30.69 3.23
CA ASP A 54 -6.48 31.16 4.05
C ASP A 54 -5.45 30.06 4.34
N VAL A 55 -5.66 28.87 3.77
CA VAL A 55 -4.79 27.71 3.94
C VAL A 55 -4.50 27.06 2.59
N ASP A 56 -3.40 26.32 2.53
CA ASP A 56 -3.03 25.47 1.40
C ASP A 56 -2.93 24.00 1.84
N GLU A 57 -2.79 23.11 0.87
CA GLU A 57 -2.67 21.67 1.12
C GLU A 57 -1.45 21.34 2.01
N LYS A 58 -0.35 22.06 1.86
CA LYS A 58 0.88 21.86 2.63
C LYS A 58 0.65 22.18 4.11
N LYS A 59 0.00 23.31 4.40
CA LYS A 59 -0.35 23.72 5.77
C LYS A 59 -1.33 22.74 6.41
N LEU A 60 -2.35 22.32 5.68
CA LEU A 60 -3.31 21.32 6.16
C LEU A 60 -2.62 19.97 6.45
N ALA A 61 -1.76 19.47 5.54
CA ALA A 61 -0.98 18.27 5.75
C ALA A 61 -0.11 18.34 7.00
N SER A 62 0.58 19.48 7.21
CA SER A 62 1.41 19.69 8.40
C SER A 62 0.59 19.69 9.70
N MET A 63 -0.61 20.29 9.68
CA MET A 63 -1.52 20.26 10.83
C MET A 63 -2.02 18.84 11.12
N MET A 64 -2.34 18.05 10.10
CA MET A 64 -2.81 16.66 10.24
C MET A 64 -1.72 15.75 10.82
N VAL A 65 -0.48 15.88 10.34
CA VAL A 65 0.66 15.04 10.76
C VAL A 65 1.29 15.56 12.06
N GLY A 66 1.25 16.88 12.30
CA GLY A 66 1.85 17.52 13.49
C GLY A 66 3.33 17.84 13.37
N ARG A 67 3.89 17.71 12.18
CA ARG A 67 5.25 18.13 11.82
C ARG A 67 5.23 18.70 10.41
N GLU A 68 6.25 19.44 10.04
CA GLU A 68 6.38 19.93 8.68
C GLU A 68 6.47 18.75 7.70
N VAL A 69 5.58 18.76 6.70
CA VAL A 69 5.56 17.76 5.65
C VAL A 69 6.21 18.35 4.43
N LEU A 70 7.39 17.87 4.09
CA LEU A 70 8.04 18.17 2.83
C LEU A 70 7.35 17.34 1.74
N LEU A 71 6.46 17.97 0.99
CA LEU A 71 5.85 17.41 -0.22
C LEU A 71 6.80 17.58 -1.42
N GLU A 72 8.07 17.33 -1.20
CA GLU A 72 9.04 17.38 -2.28
C GLU A 72 8.86 16.17 -3.19
N LYS A 73 8.76 16.43 -4.48
CA LYS A 73 8.76 15.38 -5.49
C LYS A 73 10.16 14.76 -5.48
N ILE A 74 10.25 13.50 -5.12
CA ILE A 74 11.52 12.77 -5.21
C ILE A 74 11.90 12.68 -6.68
N GLU A 75 12.98 13.36 -7.05
CA GLU A 75 13.53 13.26 -8.40
C GLU A 75 14.06 11.84 -8.62
N LYS A 76 13.62 11.25 -9.72
CA LYS A 76 14.03 9.90 -10.12
C LYS A 76 15.44 10.00 -10.67
N THR A 77 16.44 9.60 -9.90
CA THR A 77 17.84 9.54 -10.33
C THR A 77 18.16 8.11 -10.75
N GLY A 78 18.43 7.89 -12.03
CA GLY A 78 18.91 6.62 -12.58
C GLY A 78 18.07 6.06 -13.72
N SER A 79 18.71 5.23 -14.55
CA SER A 79 18.06 4.45 -15.59
C SER A 79 17.65 3.08 -15.03
N PRO A 80 16.55 2.50 -15.51
CA PRO A 80 16.13 1.15 -15.10
C PRO A 80 17.24 0.13 -15.38
N GLY A 81 17.51 -0.71 -14.38
CA GLY A 81 18.54 -1.76 -14.48
C GLY A 81 18.02 -3.06 -15.09
N LYS A 82 18.49 -4.20 -14.56
CA LYS A 82 18.12 -5.53 -15.01
C LYS A 82 16.64 -5.83 -14.78
N LEU A 83 16.07 -6.70 -15.60
CA LEU A 83 14.73 -7.23 -15.41
C LEU A 83 14.65 -7.98 -14.07
N LYS A 84 13.64 -7.66 -13.25
CA LYS A 84 13.43 -8.27 -11.93
C LYS A 84 12.16 -9.10 -11.88
N ILE A 85 11.07 -8.60 -12.46
CA ILE A 85 9.80 -9.32 -12.53
C ILE A 85 9.30 -9.22 -13.98
N LYS A 86 8.88 -10.35 -14.54
CA LYS A 86 8.15 -10.41 -15.79
C LYS A 86 6.85 -11.16 -15.56
N VAL A 87 5.74 -10.54 -15.89
CA VAL A 87 4.42 -11.15 -15.94
C VAL A 87 4.07 -11.37 -17.40
N ASP A 88 3.73 -12.61 -17.75
CA ASP A 88 3.52 -13.03 -19.14
C ASP A 88 2.19 -13.78 -19.27
N ASN A 89 1.24 -13.14 -19.94
CA ASN A 89 -0.09 -13.68 -20.24
C ASN A 89 -0.78 -14.30 -19.01
N LEU A 90 -0.76 -13.58 -17.87
CA LEU A 90 -1.18 -14.10 -16.57
C LEU A 90 -2.70 -14.15 -16.44
N TYR A 91 -3.21 -15.31 -16.00
CA TYR A 91 -4.60 -15.51 -15.64
C TYR A 91 -4.70 -16.01 -14.19
N VAL A 92 -5.59 -15.39 -13.42
CA VAL A 92 -5.82 -15.74 -12.01
C VAL A 92 -7.31 -15.65 -11.69
N ALA A 93 -7.82 -16.61 -10.93
CA ALA A 93 -9.19 -16.63 -10.46
C ALA A 93 -9.32 -15.95 -9.08
N ASP A 94 -10.51 -15.39 -8.82
CA ASP A 94 -10.89 -14.90 -7.50
C ASP A 94 -11.25 -16.06 -6.53
N ASN A 95 -11.65 -15.73 -5.31
CA ASN A 95 -12.04 -16.73 -4.29
C ASN A 95 -13.30 -17.54 -4.64
N ARG A 96 -14.06 -17.09 -5.65
CA ARG A 96 -15.26 -17.79 -6.16
C ARG A 96 -14.96 -18.65 -7.38
N GLY A 97 -13.70 -18.66 -7.84
CA GLY A 97 -13.28 -19.34 -9.06
C GLY A 97 -13.61 -18.57 -10.34
N LEU A 98 -13.95 -17.27 -10.25
CA LEU A 98 -14.24 -16.45 -11.41
C LEU A 98 -12.95 -15.75 -11.91
N PRO A 99 -12.77 -15.57 -13.22
CA PRO A 99 -11.61 -14.87 -13.77
C PRO A 99 -11.51 -13.45 -13.22
N SER A 100 -10.40 -13.13 -12.58
CA SER A 100 -10.12 -11.81 -11.99
C SER A 100 -8.96 -11.10 -12.68
N VAL A 101 -7.90 -11.84 -13.00
CA VAL A 101 -6.77 -11.36 -13.82
C VAL A 101 -6.84 -12.08 -15.17
N ASN A 102 -6.84 -11.33 -16.27
CA ASN A 102 -7.13 -11.83 -17.60
C ASN A 102 -6.05 -11.42 -18.61
N GLY A 103 -5.03 -12.26 -18.84
CA GLY A 103 -4.00 -12.06 -19.83
C GLY A 103 -3.09 -10.86 -19.58
N VAL A 104 -2.78 -10.57 -18.30
CA VAL A 104 -1.97 -9.42 -17.92
C VAL A 104 -0.51 -9.62 -18.26
N ASN A 105 0.10 -8.56 -18.82
CA ASN A 105 1.51 -8.54 -19.23
C ASN A 105 2.19 -7.27 -18.76
N PHE A 106 3.33 -7.38 -18.09
CA PHE A 106 4.23 -6.25 -17.78
C PHE A 106 5.60 -6.74 -17.32
N GLU A 107 6.54 -5.82 -17.29
CA GLU A 107 7.89 -6.03 -16.77
C GLU A 107 8.22 -4.97 -15.71
N ILE A 108 9.03 -5.35 -14.73
CA ILE A 108 9.57 -4.44 -13.71
C ILE A 108 11.08 -4.62 -13.66
N ARG A 109 11.80 -3.50 -13.72
CA ARG A 109 13.27 -3.48 -13.72
C ARG A 109 13.81 -2.98 -12.39
N GLU A 110 15.06 -3.26 -12.13
CA GLU A 110 15.78 -2.74 -10.96
C GLU A 110 15.76 -1.20 -10.94
N GLY A 111 15.43 -0.63 -9.75
CA GLY A 111 15.29 0.82 -9.58
C GLY A 111 14.02 1.42 -10.19
N GLU A 112 13.12 0.59 -10.75
CA GLU A 112 11.84 1.03 -11.31
C GLU A 112 10.72 0.97 -10.26
N ILE A 113 9.80 1.94 -10.35
CA ILE A 113 8.51 1.92 -9.64
C ILE A 113 7.42 1.84 -10.70
N LEU A 114 6.76 0.69 -10.80
CA LEU A 114 5.59 0.50 -11.64
C LEU A 114 4.32 0.80 -10.85
N GLY A 115 3.56 1.82 -11.26
CA GLY A 115 2.25 2.13 -10.70
C GLY A 115 1.13 1.39 -11.44
N ILE A 116 0.30 0.65 -10.73
CA ILE A 116 -0.89 -0.01 -11.27
C ILE A 116 -2.12 0.76 -10.76
N ALA A 117 -2.85 1.41 -11.66
CA ALA A 117 -4.07 2.15 -11.34
C ALA A 117 -5.29 1.32 -11.72
N ALA A 118 -6.18 1.10 -10.76
CA ALA A 118 -7.43 0.40 -10.98
C ALA A 118 -8.49 0.83 -9.95
N ILE A 119 -9.76 0.51 -10.23
CA ILE A 119 -10.85 0.61 -9.27
C ILE A 119 -10.83 -0.67 -8.41
N GLU A 120 -11.15 -0.56 -7.13
CA GLU A 120 -11.24 -1.69 -6.21
C GLU A 120 -12.08 -2.84 -6.81
N GLY A 121 -11.61 -4.08 -6.66
CA GLY A 121 -12.27 -5.26 -7.20
C GLY A 121 -11.93 -5.63 -8.64
N ASN A 122 -10.95 -4.95 -9.27
CA ASN A 122 -10.51 -5.26 -10.65
C ASN A 122 -9.29 -6.20 -10.72
N GLY A 123 -9.06 -7.02 -9.70
CA GLY A 123 -8.03 -8.06 -9.73
C GLY A 123 -6.66 -7.66 -9.20
N GLN A 124 -6.53 -6.48 -8.56
CA GLN A 124 -5.24 -6.00 -8.02
C GLN A 124 -4.71 -6.94 -6.93
N SER A 125 -5.57 -7.33 -6.00
CA SER A 125 -5.21 -8.22 -4.89
C SER A 125 -4.80 -9.60 -5.42
N GLU A 126 -5.58 -10.16 -6.35
CA GLU A 126 -5.29 -11.45 -6.98
C GLU A 126 -3.97 -11.43 -7.77
N LEU A 127 -3.69 -10.32 -8.47
CA LEU A 127 -2.43 -10.12 -9.19
C LEU A 127 -1.24 -10.13 -8.22
N VAL A 128 -1.30 -9.36 -7.15
CA VAL A 128 -0.22 -9.27 -6.16
C VAL A 128 -0.04 -10.58 -5.42
N GLU A 129 -1.13 -11.25 -5.04
CA GLU A 129 -1.09 -12.56 -4.40
C GLU A 129 -0.47 -13.63 -5.30
N ALA A 130 -0.77 -13.61 -6.61
CA ALA A 130 -0.15 -14.52 -7.58
C ALA A 130 1.37 -14.28 -7.71
N ILE A 131 1.80 -13.03 -7.82
CA ILE A 131 3.23 -12.65 -7.90
C ILE A 131 3.97 -13.08 -6.63
N THR A 132 3.33 -13.02 -5.48
CA THR A 132 3.93 -13.34 -4.18
C THR A 132 3.79 -14.80 -3.77
N GLY A 133 3.15 -15.64 -4.62
CA GLY A 133 2.95 -17.07 -4.38
C GLY A 133 1.91 -17.39 -3.31
N LEU A 134 1.01 -16.44 -3.04
CA LEU A 134 -0.11 -16.60 -2.10
C LEU A 134 -1.38 -17.09 -2.81
N ARG A 135 -1.41 -17.05 -4.15
CA ARG A 135 -2.54 -17.49 -4.97
C ARG A 135 -2.06 -18.34 -6.15
N HIS A 136 -2.90 -19.30 -6.53
CA HIS A 136 -2.64 -20.16 -7.68
C HIS A 136 -2.71 -19.37 -8.99
N ILE A 137 -1.78 -19.66 -9.90
CA ILE A 137 -1.77 -19.13 -11.27
C ILE A 137 -2.46 -20.14 -12.18
N GLU A 138 -3.60 -19.76 -12.75
CA GLU A 138 -4.37 -20.62 -13.66
C GLU A 138 -3.61 -20.89 -14.96
N SER A 139 -3.15 -19.82 -15.61
CA SER A 139 -2.32 -19.90 -16.80
C SER A 139 -1.41 -18.67 -16.95
N GLY A 140 -0.48 -18.72 -17.89
CA GLY A 140 0.58 -17.71 -18.01
C GLY A 140 1.71 -17.95 -17.03
N HIS A 141 2.62 -17.00 -16.92
CA HIS A 141 3.85 -17.12 -16.13
C HIS A 141 4.17 -15.84 -15.37
N VAL A 142 4.80 -15.98 -14.22
CA VAL A 142 5.43 -14.89 -13.48
C VAL A 142 6.88 -15.28 -13.24
N TYR A 143 7.81 -14.54 -13.84
CA TYR A 143 9.24 -14.77 -13.64
C TYR A 143 9.76 -13.76 -12.61
N ILE A 144 10.45 -14.28 -11.60
CA ILE A 144 11.20 -13.50 -10.62
C ILE A 144 12.67 -13.73 -10.91
N GLU A 145 13.32 -12.71 -11.47
CA GLU A 145 14.59 -12.85 -12.17
C GLU A 145 14.46 -13.94 -13.26
N ASP A 146 15.17 -15.07 -13.13
CA ASP A 146 15.16 -16.17 -14.12
C ASP A 146 14.32 -17.38 -13.69
N LYS A 147 13.50 -17.27 -12.61
CA LYS A 147 12.73 -18.38 -12.04
C LYS A 147 11.24 -18.17 -12.20
N ASP A 148 10.54 -19.18 -12.70
CA ASP A 148 9.08 -19.17 -12.76
C ASP A 148 8.49 -19.31 -11.34
N ALA A 149 7.65 -18.36 -10.94
CA ALA A 149 6.99 -18.34 -9.63
C ALA A 149 6.02 -19.54 -9.44
N LYS A 150 5.53 -20.17 -10.51
CA LYS A 150 4.75 -21.41 -10.43
C LYS A 150 5.49 -22.57 -9.77
N GLU A 151 6.80 -22.59 -9.90
CA GLU A 151 7.67 -23.61 -9.31
C GLU A 151 8.11 -23.27 -7.89
N LEU A 152 7.73 -22.09 -7.38
CA LEU A 152 8.17 -21.55 -6.12
C LEU A 152 7.01 -21.43 -5.13
N ASN A 153 7.27 -21.75 -3.87
CA ASN A 153 6.35 -21.38 -2.79
C ASN A 153 6.62 -19.95 -2.29
N ALA A 154 5.69 -19.37 -1.54
CA ALA A 154 5.79 -17.98 -1.04
C ALA A 154 7.09 -17.70 -0.25
N ARG A 155 7.66 -18.71 0.45
CA ARG A 155 8.96 -18.57 1.13
C ARG A 155 10.11 -18.46 0.14
N GLN A 156 10.11 -19.26 -0.90
CA GLN A 156 11.16 -19.22 -1.94
C GLN A 156 11.11 -17.90 -2.71
N ILE A 157 9.91 -17.41 -3.02
CA ILE A 157 9.69 -16.09 -3.63
C ILE A 157 10.24 -14.99 -2.72
N ARG A 158 9.94 -15.02 -1.41
CA ARG A 158 10.49 -14.05 -0.45
C ARG A 158 12.01 -14.15 -0.36
N ASN A 159 12.58 -15.36 -0.40
CA ASN A 159 14.03 -15.54 -0.37
C ASN A 159 14.71 -15.07 -1.66
N ALA A 160 13.99 -14.99 -2.78
CA ALA A 160 14.43 -14.36 -4.02
C ALA A 160 14.40 -12.82 -3.96
N GLY A 161 14.00 -12.24 -2.81
CA GLY A 161 14.05 -10.79 -2.58
C GLY A 161 12.71 -10.06 -2.76
N VAL A 162 11.62 -10.78 -3.01
CA VAL A 162 10.29 -10.17 -3.10
C VAL A 162 9.74 -9.88 -1.71
N ALA A 163 9.36 -8.63 -1.44
CA ALA A 163 8.65 -8.22 -0.24
C ALA A 163 7.21 -7.82 -0.60
N HIS A 164 6.28 -8.12 0.29
CA HIS A 164 4.86 -7.80 0.11
C HIS A 164 4.35 -6.98 1.29
N ILE A 165 3.70 -5.87 0.99
CA ILE A 165 2.92 -5.08 1.94
C ILE A 165 1.45 -5.25 1.53
N PRO A 166 0.64 -5.99 2.30
CA PRO A 166 -0.74 -6.26 1.95
C PRO A 166 -1.62 -5.01 2.10
N GLU A 167 -2.72 -4.98 1.37
CA GLU A 167 -3.73 -3.93 1.44
C GLU A 167 -4.33 -3.83 2.85
N ASP A 168 -4.83 -4.95 3.37
CA ASP A 168 -5.22 -5.04 4.78
C ASP A 168 -4.01 -5.34 5.67
N ARG A 169 -3.44 -4.27 6.21
CA ARG A 169 -2.24 -4.34 7.06
C ARG A 169 -2.49 -5.00 8.41
N ILE A 170 -3.72 -4.97 8.91
CA ILE A 170 -4.07 -5.45 10.25
C ILE A 170 -4.39 -6.94 10.23
N SER A 171 -5.22 -7.40 9.30
CA SER A 171 -5.63 -8.81 9.26
C SER A 171 -4.59 -9.71 8.59
N THR A 172 -3.86 -9.19 7.59
CA THR A 172 -2.91 -9.99 6.79
C THR A 172 -1.45 -9.54 6.91
N GLY A 173 -1.20 -8.29 7.32
CA GLY A 173 0.16 -7.73 7.38
C GLY A 173 0.89 -7.94 8.69
N VAL A 174 0.17 -8.10 9.80
CA VAL A 174 0.74 -8.30 11.13
C VAL A 174 -0.01 -9.39 11.91
N SER A 175 0.68 -10.03 12.85
CA SER A 175 0.07 -10.90 13.84
C SER A 175 -0.32 -10.07 15.06
N GLY A 176 -1.62 -9.71 15.19
CA GLY A 176 -2.12 -8.89 16.29
C GLY A 176 -1.79 -9.41 17.69
N PRO A 177 -1.91 -10.73 17.96
CA PRO A 177 -1.54 -11.32 19.27
C PRO A 177 -0.04 -11.35 19.55
N SER A 178 0.81 -11.20 18.51
CA SER A 178 2.26 -11.26 18.63
C SER A 178 2.85 -9.90 19.04
N SER A 179 3.96 -9.94 19.75
CA SER A 179 4.73 -8.74 20.08
C SER A 179 5.33 -8.08 18.83
N ILE A 180 5.74 -6.81 18.96
CA ILE A 180 6.47 -6.10 17.89
C ILE A 180 7.74 -6.86 17.48
N LEU A 181 8.49 -7.41 18.47
CA LEU A 181 9.69 -8.20 18.21
C LEU A 181 9.43 -9.42 17.33
N GLU A 182 8.33 -10.15 17.59
CA GLU A 182 7.92 -11.30 16.80
C GLU A 182 7.49 -10.87 15.40
N ASN A 183 6.72 -9.81 15.29
CA ASN A 183 6.30 -9.27 14.00
C ASN A 183 7.48 -8.83 13.12
N LEU A 184 8.54 -8.25 13.69
CA LEU A 184 9.73 -7.80 12.94
C LEU A 184 10.52 -8.96 12.31
N ILE A 185 10.39 -10.17 12.84
CA ILE A 185 11.09 -11.35 12.34
C ILE A 185 10.21 -12.33 11.57
N ILE A 186 8.91 -12.05 11.42
CA ILE A 186 8.02 -12.92 10.64
C ILE A 186 8.62 -13.20 9.26
N GLY A 187 8.73 -14.49 8.95
CA GLY A 187 9.33 -14.99 7.71
C GLY A 187 10.86 -14.96 7.66
N LYS A 188 11.52 -14.43 8.69
CA LYS A 188 12.99 -14.47 8.86
C LYS A 188 13.42 -15.40 10.01
N GLU A 189 12.47 -15.97 10.74
CA GLU A 189 12.67 -16.74 11.97
C GLU A 189 13.65 -17.93 11.81
N ARG A 190 13.75 -18.48 10.60
CA ARG A 190 14.68 -19.58 10.28
C ARG A 190 16.08 -19.14 9.87
N LYS A 191 16.32 -17.84 9.68
CA LYS A 191 17.68 -17.36 9.37
C LYS A 191 18.60 -17.62 10.56
N SER A 192 19.85 -18.02 10.29
CA SER A 192 20.85 -18.33 11.31
C SER A 192 21.11 -17.19 12.30
N GLN A 193 20.86 -15.96 11.88
CA GLN A 193 20.90 -14.77 12.75
C GLN A 193 19.87 -14.86 13.89
N PHE A 194 18.66 -15.36 13.61
CA PHE A 194 17.53 -15.34 14.54
C PHE A 194 17.23 -16.69 15.19
N SER A 195 17.78 -17.79 14.65
CA SER A 195 17.53 -19.11 15.22
C SER A 195 18.72 -20.05 15.10
N VAL A 196 18.72 -21.06 15.95
CA VAL A 196 19.63 -22.21 15.86
C VAL A 196 18.89 -23.33 15.15
N ARG A 197 19.43 -23.78 14.03
CA ARG A 197 18.84 -24.83 13.15
C ARG A 197 17.39 -24.56 12.74
N GLY A 198 16.95 -23.30 12.75
CA GLY A 198 15.59 -22.91 12.39
C GLY A 198 14.50 -23.28 13.40
N ILE A 199 14.88 -23.69 14.63
CA ILE A 199 13.97 -24.19 15.67
C ILE A 199 14.01 -23.31 16.93
N HIS A 200 15.19 -23.05 17.48
CA HIS A 200 15.34 -22.28 18.71
C HIS A 200 15.67 -20.82 18.41
N LEU A 201 14.77 -19.91 18.81
CA LEU A 201 14.94 -18.47 18.58
C LEU A 201 16.05 -17.88 19.48
N ARG A 202 16.90 -17.04 18.89
CA ARG A 202 17.96 -16.29 19.58
C ARG A 202 17.42 -14.94 20.05
N GLN A 203 16.80 -14.90 21.21
CA GLN A 203 16.14 -13.71 21.76
C GLN A 203 17.05 -12.46 21.82
N SER A 204 18.32 -12.63 22.16
CA SER A 204 19.28 -11.52 22.20
C SER A 204 19.55 -10.91 20.82
N SER A 205 19.65 -11.75 19.79
CA SER A 205 19.83 -11.29 18.40
C SER A 205 18.59 -10.59 17.86
N ILE A 206 17.39 -11.10 18.21
CA ILE A 206 16.12 -10.50 17.80
C ILE A 206 15.96 -9.12 18.45
N ARG A 207 16.25 -8.98 19.75
CA ARG A 207 16.20 -7.69 20.45
C ARG A 207 17.20 -6.69 19.88
N ARG A 208 18.43 -7.11 19.56
CA ARG A 208 19.43 -6.26 18.92
C ARG A 208 18.92 -5.77 17.56
N TYR A 209 18.45 -6.68 16.72
CA TYR A 209 17.88 -6.34 15.40
C TYR A 209 16.71 -5.35 15.51
N ALA A 210 15.82 -5.52 16.50
CA ALA A 210 14.72 -4.60 16.71
C ALA A 210 15.22 -3.20 17.14
N ASN A 211 16.18 -3.13 18.07
CA ASN A 211 16.75 -1.85 18.50
C ASN A 211 17.50 -1.11 17.37
N ASP A 212 18.08 -1.84 16.43
CA ASP A 212 18.76 -1.26 15.26
C ASP A 212 17.74 -0.70 14.22
N MET A 213 16.46 -1.08 14.33
CA MET A 213 15.37 -0.63 13.43
C MET A 213 14.60 0.58 13.95
N PHE A 214 14.72 0.91 15.23
CA PHE A 214 14.08 2.05 15.91
C PHE A 214 15.10 3.10 16.37
#